data_41887cb86dad4184ff6d06a092bfbfbf
#
_entry.id   41887cb86dad4184ff6d06a092bfbfbf
#
_cell.length_a   1.000
_cell.length_b   1.000
_cell.length_c   1.000
_cell.angle_alpha   90.00
_cell.angle_beta   90.00
_cell.angle_gamma   90.00
#
_symmetry.space_group_name_H-M   'P 1'
#
loop_
_entity.id
_entity.type
_entity.pdbx_description
1 polymer ?
#
loop_
_entity_poly.entity_id
_entity_poly.type
_entity_poly.pdbx_seq_one_letter_code
_entity_poly.pdbx_strand_id
1 'polypeptide(L)'
;MTCIFMRFTIIWVIDVFLHLGGDEIVHVKDIVAIMDIEKTTTSAITREFLKTGEEEGFIKTIVEEEIPKSFVVAYKNDMQVIYLSPLSVTTLFRRYKKLETLRMKAKVRNGGAL
;
A
#
# COMPACT_ATOMS: atom_id res chain seq x y z
N MET A 1 13.99 7.76 26.10
CA MET A 1 14.53 8.79 25.20
C MET A 1 14.05 8.57 23.78
N THR A 2 14.45 7.47 23.21
CA THR A 2 14.08 7.15 21.83
C THR A 2 12.56 7.11 21.63
N CYS A 3 11.84 6.56 22.59
CA CYS A 3 10.38 6.45 22.49
C CYS A 3 9.70 7.81 22.48
N ILE A 4 10.19 8.75 23.27
CA ILE A 4 9.65 10.10 23.33
C ILE A 4 9.89 10.81 22.00
N PHE A 5 11.08 10.64 21.47
CA PHE A 5 11.45 11.24 20.18
C PHE A 5 10.59 10.68 19.06
N MET A 6 10.39 9.37 19.06
CA MET A 6 9.56 8.74 18.02
C MET A 6 8.10 9.19 18.11
N ARG A 7 7.60 9.33 19.33
CA ARG A 7 6.24 9.83 19.53
C ARG A 7 6.10 11.25 19.00
N PHE A 8 7.09 12.07 19.22
CA PHE A 8 7.09 13.42 18.72
C PHE A 8 7.14 13.45 17.20
N THR A 9 7.95 12.57 16.62
CA THR A 9 8.04 12.43 15.18
C THR A 9 6.70 12.01 14.57
N ILE A 10 6.00 11.10 15.23
CA ILE A 10 4.69 10.63 14.77
C ILE A 10 3.68 11.77 14.74
N ILE A 11 3.76 12.68 15.69
CA ILE A 11 2.88 13.85 15.72
C ILE A 11 3.11 14.74 14.51
N TRP A 12 4.37 14.92 14.11
CA TRP A 12 4.72 15.79 12.98
C TRP A 12 4.57 15.10 11.64
N VAL A 13 4.99 13.83 11.56
CA VAL A 13 4.95 13.05 10.33
C VAL A 13 4.16 11.79 10.62
N ILE A 14 2.86 11.87 10.47
CA ILE A 14 2.01 10.74 10.75
C ILE A 14 2.25 9.66 9.70
N ASP A 15 2.79 8.54 10.15
CA ASP A 15 2.98 7.37 9.32
C ASP A 15 1.66 6.62 9.23
N VAL A 16 1.13 6.55 8.03
CA VAL A 16 -0.15 5.92 7.78
C VAL A 16 0.09 4.65 6.99
N PHE A 17 -0.45 3.55 7.49
CA PHE A 17 -0.27 2.24 6.88
C PHE A 17 -1.59 1.73 6.34
N LEU A 18 -1.56 1.20 5.14
CA LEU A 18 -2.71 0.56 4.53
C LEU A 18 -2.62 -0.95 4.76
N HIS A 19 -3.67 -1.50 5.34
CA HIS A 19 -3.77 -2.94 5.56
C HIS A 19 -4.27 -3.61 4.29
N LEU A 20 -3.47 -4.50 3.75
CA LEU A 20 -3.76 -5.15 2.47
C LEU A 20 -4.47 -6.49 2.60
N GLY A 21 -4.72 -6.92 3.83
CA GLY A 21 -5.29 -8.23 4.12
C GLY A 21 -4.29 -9.07 4.90
N GLY A 22 -4.75 -10.14 5.53
CA GLY A 22 -3.88 -10.94 6.36
C GLY A 22 -3.16 -10.09 7.39
N ASP A 23 -1.87 -10.28 7.51
CA ASP A 23 -1.04 -9.49 8.42
C ASP A 23 -0.19 -8.44 7.70
N GLU A 24 -0.45 -8.22 6.42
CA GLU A 24 0.40 -7.35 5.62
C GLU A 24 -0.08 -5.90 5.66
N ILE A 25 0.84 -4.99 5.96
CA ILE A 25 0.59 -3.56 5.92
C ILE A 25 1.68 -2.90 5.07
N VAL A 26 1.29 -1.81 4.39
CA VAL A 26 2.23 -1.05 3.56
C VAL A 26 2.05 0.43 3.86
N HIS A 27 3.16 1.13 3.97
CA HIS A 27 3.12 2.58 4.18
C HIS A 27 2.49 3.25 2.97
N VAL A 28 1.51 4.11 3.22
CA VAL A 28 0.77 4.79 2.15
C VAL A 28 1.70 5.51 1.18
N LYS A 29 2.77 6.11 1.69
CA LYS A 29 3.74 6.81 0.85
C LYS A 29 4.44 5.91 -0.17
N ASP A 30 4.55 4.64 0.15
CA ASP A 30 5.28 3.70 -0.69
C ASP A 30 4.43 3.08 -1.79
N ILE A 31 3.12 3.33 -1.76
CA ILE A 31 2.20 2.76 -2.74
C ILE A 31 2.29 3.53 -4.05
N VAL A 32 2.56 2.80 -5.12
CA VAL A 32 2.61 3.37 -6.47
C VAL A 32 1.28 3.19 -7.18
N ALA A 33 0.68 2.01 -7.06
CA ALA A 33 -0.57 1.71 -7.77
C ALA A 33 -1.35 0.62 -7.06
N ILE A 34 -2.66 0.68 -7.19
CA ILE A 34 -3.58 -0.36 -6.72
C ILE A 34 -4.42 -0.74 -7.92
N MET A 35 -4.35 -2.00 -8.33
CA MET A 35 -4.97 -2.44 -9.59
C MET A 35 -5.81 -3.69 -9.41
N ASP A 36 -6.89 -3.74 -10.17
CA ASP A 36 -7.80 -4.89 -10.19
C ASP A 36 -7.21 -5.97 -11.08
N ILE A 37 -7.08 -7.19 -10.55
CA ILE A 37 -6.46 -8.27 -11.30
C ILE A 37 -7.31 -8.67 -12.51
N GLU A 38 -8.61 -8.82 -12.32
CA GLU A 38 -9.47 -9.26 -13.42
C GLU A 38 -9.51 -8.25 -14.57
N LYS A 39 -9.62 -6.97 -14.21
CA LYS A 39 -9.75 -5.93 -15.24
C LYS A 39 -8.44 -5.63 -15.93
N THR A 40 -7.33 -5.66 -15.21
CA THR A 40 -6.05 -5.28 -15.79
C THR A 40 -5.33 -6.42 -16.47
N THR A 41 -5.59 -7.68 -16.09
CA THR A 41 -4.93 -8.82 -16.73
C THR A 41 -5.47 -9.14 -18.12
N THR A 42 -6.49 -8.41 -18.58
CA THR A 42 -6.88 -8.47 -20.00
C THR A 42 -5.83 -7.78 -20.87
N SER A 43 -5.01 -6.91 -20.29
CA SER A 43 -3.92 -6.26 -21.01
C SER A 43 -2.69 -7.16 -21.07
N ALA A 44 -2.12 -7.30 -22.27
CA ALA A 44 -0.90 -8.07 -22.44
C ALA A 44 0.28 -7.46 -21.65
N ILE A 45 0.32 -6.14 -21.59
CA ILE A 45 1.38 -5.43 -20.87
C ILE A 45 1.33 -5.74 -19.38
N THR A 46 0.11 -5.74 -18.82
CA THR A 46 -0.07 -6.03 -17.39
C THR A 46 0.30 -7.48 -17.08
N ARG A 47 -0.12 -8.42 -17.94
CA ARG A 47 0.24 -9.82 -17.74
C ARG A 47 1.75 -10.03 -17.77
N GLU A 48 2.42 -9.35 -18.68
CA GLU A 48 3.88 -9.43 -18.79
C GLU A 48 4.55 -8.82 -17.56
N PHE A 49 4.04 -7.70 -17.07
CA PHE A 49 4.53 -7.05 -15.86
C PHE A 49 4.47 -8.00 -14.66
N LEU A 50 3.32 -8.65 -14.48
CA LEU A 50 3.14 -9.59 -13.37
C LEU A 50 4.01 -10.82 -13.53
N LYS A 51 4.14 -11.32 -14.74
CA LYS A 51 5.00 -12.46 -15.02
C LYS A 51 6.46 -12.15 -14.71
N THR A 52 6.91 -10.99 -15.13
CA THR A 52 8.27 -10.54 -14.86
C THR A 52 8.48 -10.39 -13.35
N GLY A 53 7.51 -9.81 -12.65
CA GLY A 53 7.60 -9.66 -11.21
C GLY A 53 7.70 -11.00 -10.50
N GLU A 54 6.97 -12.01 -10.98
CA GLU A 54 7.02 -13.34 -10.41
C GLU A 54 8.37 -14.00 -10.65
N GLU A 55 8.88 -13.90 -11.87
CA GLU A 55 10.18 -14.47 -12.25
C GLU A 55 11.32 -13.82 -11.47
N GLU A 56 11.22 -12.53 -11.22
CA GLU A 56 12.24 -11.77 -10.50
C GLU A 56 12.07 -11.81 -8.98
N GLY A 57 11.00 -12.42 -8.50
CA GLY A 57 10.77 -12.56 -7.07
C GLY A 57 10.21 -11.33 -6.40
N PHE A 58 9.59 -10.43 -7.16
CA PHE A 58 8.99 -9.20 -6.61
C PHE A 58 7.57 -9.39 -6.09
N ILE A 59 6.95 -10.52 -6.35
CA ILE A 59 5.56 -10.76 -6.00
C ILE A 59 5.46 -11.43 -4.64
N LYS A 60 4.58 -10.90 -3.79
CA LYS A 60 4.27 -11.47 -2.49
C LYS A 60 2.78 -11.69 -2.40
N THR A 61 2.37 -12.96 -2.26
CA THR A 61 0.97 -13.31 -2.03
C THR A 61 0.66 -13.14 -0.56
N ILE A 62 -0.36 -12.34 -0.25
CA ILE A 62 -0.67 -12.02 1.14
C ILE A 62 -1.36 -13.18 1.84
N VAL A 63 -2.35 -13.78 1.20
CA VAL A 63 -3.07 -14.93 1.75
C VAL A 63 -3.07 -16.04 0.71
N GLU A 64 -2.31 -17.10 0.99
CA GLU A 64 -2.12 -18.20 0.05
C GLU A 64 -3.41 -18.94 -0.27
N GLU A 65 -4.30 -19.05 0.73
CA GLU A 65 -5.53 -19.83 0.59
C GLU A 65 -6.64 -19.09 -0.14
N GLU A 66 -6.47 -17.81 -0.39
CA GLU A 66 -7.49 -16.99 -1.06
C GLU A 66 -7.04 -16.56 -2.44
N ILE A 67 -8.02 -16.48 -3.35
CA ILE A 67 -7.76 -16.01 -4.71
C ILE A 67 -7.58 -14.48 -4.66
N PRO A 68 -6.45 -13.95 -5.14
CA PRO A 68 -6.24 -12.51 -5.13
C PRO A 68 -7.24 -11.79 -6.02
N LYS A 69 -7.72 -10.65 -5.54
CA LYS A 69 -8.65 -9.80 -6.30
C LYS A 69 -7.97 -8.55 -6.84
N SER A 70 -6.88 -8.15 -6.19
CA SER A 70 -6.15 -6.95 -6.58
C SER A 70 -4.66 -7.15 -6.39
N PHE A 71 -3.88 -6.27 -7.01
CA PHE A 71 -2.46 -6.22 -6.70
C PHE A 71 -2.05 -4.77 -6.42
N VAL A 72 -1.12 -4.64 -5.50
CA VAL A 72 -0.61 -3.35 -5.05
C VAL A 72 0.87 -3.27 -5.37
N VAL A 73 1.25 -2.27 -6.15
CA VAL A 73 2.65 -2.02 -6.46
C VAL A 73 3.18 -1.02 -5.47
N ALA A 74 4.26 -1.36 -4.79
CA ALA A 74 4.86 -0.50 -3.80
C ALA A 74 6.37 -0.56 -3.85
N TYR A 75 7.02 0.45 -3.29
CA TYR A 75 8.46 0.42 -3.09
C TYR A 75 8.74 0.31 -1.60
N LYS A 76 9.61 -0.61 -1.26
CA LYS A 76 10.03 -0.81 0.12
C LYS A 76 11.55 -0.93 0.15
N ASN A 77 12.20 0.00 0.86
CA ASN A 77 13.67 0.07 0.90
C ASN A 77 14.27 0.12 -0.50
N ASP A 78 13.69 0.97 -1.35
CA ASP A 78 14.11 1.16 -2.74
C ASP A 78 13.93 -0.07 -3.63
N MET A 79 13.20 -1.07 -3.16
CA MET A 79 12.88 -2.27 -3.94
C MET A 79 11.40 -2.33 -4.24
N GLN A 80 11.10 -2.66 -5.48
CA GLN A 80 9.71 -2.83 -5.91
C GLN A 80 9.15 -4.14 -5.36
N VAL A 81 7.94 -4.05 -4.82
CA VAL A 81 7.22 -5.22 -4.34
C VAL A 81 5.80 -5.17 -4.88
N ILE A 82 5.31 -6.29 -5.37
CA ILE A 82 3.94 -6.42 -5.85
C ILE A 82 3.20 -7.34 -4.89
N TYR A 83 2.22 -6.78 -4.19
CA TYR A 83 1.42 -7.56 -3.24
C TYR A 83 0.15 -8.04 -3.92
N LEU A 84 -0.10 -9.34 -3.87
CA LEU A 84 -1.37 -9.90 -4.34
C LEU A 84 -2.32 -9.95 -3.16
N SER A 85 -3.37 -9.16 -3.20
CA SER A 85 -4.29 -8.98 -2.08
C SER A 85 -5.63 -9.68 -2.33
N PRO A 86 -6.21 -10.31 -1.31
CA PRO A 86 -7.55 -10.87 -1.41
C PRO A 86 -8.65 -9.80 -1.36
N LEU A 87 -8.29 -8.57 -1.01
CA LEU A 87 -9.25 -7.48 -0.93
C LEU A 87 -9.47 -6.87 -2.31
N SER A 88 -10.69 -6.40 -2.57
CA SER A 88 -10.99 -5.75 -3.84
C SER A 88 -10.37 -4.36 -3.90
N VAL A 89 -10.16 -3.88 -5.13
CA VAL A 89 -9.66 -2.52 -5.35
C VAL A 89 -10.58 -1.49 -4.69
N THR A 90 -11.89 -1.71 -4.76
CA THR A 90 -12.85 -0.79 -4.13
C THR A 90 -12.61 -0.68 -2.64
N THR A 91 -12.38 -1.81 -1.97
CA THR A 91 -12.10 -1.83 -0.54
C THR A 91 -10.79 -1.13 -0.22
N LEU A 92 -9.73 -1.46 -0.96
CA LEU A 92 -8.42 -0.86 -0.74
C LEU A 92 -8.44 0.63 -1.01
N PHE A 93 -9.08 1.04 -2.09
CA PHE A 93 -9.16 2.45 -2.45
C PHE A 93 -9.94 3.25 -1.42
N ARG A 94 -11.03 2.68 -0.89
CA ARG A 94 -11.81 3.33 0.16
C ARG A 94 -10.97 3.51 1.42
N ARG A 95 -10.23 2.49 1.81
CA ARG A 95 -9.32 2.56 2.95
C ARG A 95 -8.22 3.58 2.73
N TYR A 96 -7.66 3.58 1.54
CA TYR A 96 -6.61 4.52 1.18
C TYR A 96 -7.10 5.96 1.27
N LYS A 97 -8.27 6.26 0.71
CA LYS A 97 -8.83 7.60 0.74
C LYS A 97 -9.09 8.07 2.16
N LYS A 98 -9.60 7.17 3.00
CA LYS A 98 -9.86 7.51 4.39
C LYS A 98 -8.56 7.84 5.13
N LEU A 99 -7.53 7.05 4.90
CA LEU A 99 -6.22 7.28 5.51
C LEU A 99 -5.59 8.56 5.00
N GLU A 100 -5.69 8.83 3.71
CA GLU A 100 -5.16 10.04 3.12
C GLU A 100 -5.85 11.28 3.69
N THR A 101 -7.17 11.21 3.90
CA THR A 101 -7.92 12.29 4.52
C THR A 101 -7.43 12.54 5.95
N LEU A 102 -7.23 11.49 6.72
CA LEU A 102 -6.73 11.61 8.09
C LEU A 102 -5.32 12.20 8.12
N ARG A 103 -4.47 11.77 7.20
CA ARG A 103 -3.12 12.28 7.07
C ARG A 103 -3.13 13.77 6.74
N MET A 104 -3.98 14.19 5.81
CA MET A 104 -4.13 15.57 5.41
C MET A 104 -4.63 16.43 6.56
N LYS A 105 -5.62 15.94 7.30
CA LYS A 105 -6.16 16.67 8.47
C LYS A 105 -5.08 16.85 9.54
N ALA A 106 -4.33 15.81 9.81
CA ALA A 106 -3.25 15.89 10.81
C ALA A 106 -2.17 16.87 10.37
N LYS A 107 -1.82 16.84 9.10
CA LYS A 107 -0.80 17.74 8.54
C LYS A 107 -1.26 19.18 8.60
N VAL A 108 -2.51 19.45 8.25
CA VAL A 108 -3.07 20.80 8.31
C VAL A 108 -3.12 21.29 9.75
N ARG A 109 -3.54 20.43 10.67
CA ARG A 109 -3.61 20.79 12.09
C ARG A 109 -2.24 21.17 12.62
N ASN A 110 -1.22 20.40 12.32
CA ASN A 110 0.14 20.67 12.77
C ASN A 110 0.74 21.86 12.03
N GLY A 111 0.50 21.96 10.73
CA GLY A 111 0.98 23.06 9.93
C GLY A 111 0.27 24.38 10.25
N GLY A 112 -1.01 24.29 10.60
CA GLY A 112 -1.78 25.47 10.98
C GLY A 112 -1.33 26.07 12.29
N ALA A 113 -0.63 25.31 13.10
CA ALA A 113 -0.07 25.81 14.34
C ALA A 113 1.16 26.71 14.12
N LEU A 114 1.67 26.66 12.94
CA LEU A 114 2.81 27.49 12.56
C LEU A 114 2.35 28.81 12.01
#